data_42e305f99a556372e032690cdb60af4c
#
_entry.id   42e305f99a556372e032690cdb60af4c
#
_cell.length_a   1.000
_cell.length_b   1.000
_cell.length_c   1.000
_cell.angle_alpha   90.00
_cell.angle_beta   90.00
_cell.angle_gamma   90.00
#
_symmetry.space_group_name_H-M   'P 1'
#
loop_
_entity.id
_entity.type
_entity.pdbx_description
1 polymer ?
#
loop_
_entity_poly.entity_id
_entity_poly.type
_entity_poly.pdbx_seq_one_letter_code
_entity_poly.pdbx_strand_id
1 'polypeptide(L)'
;MPPFATAILTATAALAAAKAAPPEAAAQQQGPAPADAYRWFDPIIDLRAIIAGTFVAEPDAGAMQRAAMAAMVDALGDPYSTYLGPDEERWLRTQVSGSYVGIGVELDVRDGFPVVVTAIDDSPALEAGILPGDQLVEVDGRSTEGIAFAELESLLPGQPGTACRLRLRRPDGTEREVTVTRRVIETRSVKGIARGADGWRHVLDGDRQVGYVRIASFTERTLGELDAALAEMEAEGLSGLVIDLRNNGGGSLDAAVGAVDRFLSKGAIVSTRGRGETGSTWDATADARDLMVPLVVLVNRASASASEVMAGALRDHGRAKLVGERTYGKGSVQRIFPLPDGAGTVKLTTARYSLPSGRTVTREPGSAKWGVEPDTGFHVPITEPDFVASNAARQARESGVGAGGSAAAPGASATSAPVDWANPASIRRDAHDPQLAAAVQLMQGYLDSLEWEPVGGLSGDVGAANDELRATLEHRRRLLAELRRADEAISSLRAGGAGVDDPIVAPDADLIDGEVELRDREGRVVGRWIIKDPATVRGTLGPGTSVAPEFVPAQEPGASRGTPQAPRPTAPEAGAANEPEAK
;
A
#
# COMPACT_ATOMS: atom_id res chain seq x y z
N MET A 1 -16.01 0.62 21.22
CA MET A 1 -15.97 0.69 19.75
C MET A 1 -14.50 0.80 19.38
N PRO A 2 -13.89 -0.14 18.69
CA PRO A 2 -12.52 0.00 18.24
C PRO A 2 -12.49 0.95 17.03
N PRO A 3 -11.47 1.81 16.89
CA PRO A 3 -11.33 2.68 15.75
C PRO A 3 -11.11 1.83 14.49
N PHE A 4 -11.86 2.14 13.45
CA PHE A 4 -11.65 1.61 12.11
C PHE A 4 -10.23 1.99 11.68
N ALA A 5 -9.37 0.99 11.55
CA ALA A 5 -8.17 1.15 10.76
C ALA A 5 -8.63 1.34 9.30
N THR A 6 -8.72 2.58 8.88
CA THR A 6 -8.87 2.93 7.48
C THR A 6 -7.59 2.44 6.81
N ALA A 7 -7.67 1.26 6.23
CA ALA A 7 -6.69 0.84 5.26
C ALA A 7 -6.83 1.82 4.09
N ILE A 8 -6.02 2.88 4.10
CA ILE A 8 -5.73 3.65 2.90
C ILE A 8 -5.03 2.66 1.97
N LEU A 9 -5.83 1.92 1.21
CA LEU A 9 -5.37 1.26 0.00
C LEU A 9 -5.13 2.39 -1.00
N THR A 10 -4.04 3.15 -0.80
CA THR A 10 -3.47 3.91 -1.89
C THR A 10 -3.01 2.88 -2.92
N ALA A 11 -3.91 2.54 -3.83
CA ALA A 11 -3.53 1.88 -5.07
C ALA A 11 -2.71 2.89 -5.89
N THR A 12 -1.51 3.20 -5.40
CA THR A 12 -0.52 3.92 -6.17
C THR A 12 -0.12 3.00 -7.31
N ALA A 13 -0.80 3.18 -8.42
CA ALA A 13 -0.46 2.49 -9.66
C ALA A 13 0.90 3.02 -10.11
N ALA A 14 1.92 2.17 -10.04
CA ALA A 14 3.21 2.47 -10.62
C ALA A 14 3.02 2.65 -12.13
N LEU A 15 3.27 3.85 -12.59
CA LEU A 15 3.28 4.23 -13.98
C LEU A 15 4.73 4.24 -14.44
N ALA A 16 5.16 3.20 -15.14
CA ALA A 16 6.39 3.27 -15.91
C ALA A 16 6.08 4.04 -17.20
N ALA A 17 6.37 5.33 -17.20
CA ALA A 17 6.51 6.07 -18.43
C ALA A 17 7.86 5.68 -19.06
N ALA A 18 7.90 4.55 -19.75
CA ALA A 18 8.99 4.30 -20.68
C ALA A 18 9.09 5.51 -21.61
N LYS A 19 10.30 5.98 -21.90
CA LYS A 19 10.57 7.05 -22.88
C LYS A 19 9.79 6.71 -24.14
N ALA A 20 8.56 7.21 -24.21
CA ALA A 20 7.67 6.94 -25.32
C ALA A 20 8.27 7.65 -26.53
N ALA A 21 8.51 6.90 -27.57
CA ALA A 21 8.43 7.52 -28.89
C ALA A 21 7.15 8.39 -28.92
N PRO A 22 7.20 9.60 -29.50
CA PRO A 22 6.06 10.52 -29.48
C PRO A 22 4.79 9.77 -29.87
N PRO A 23 3.63 10.11 -29.29
CA PRO A 23 2.37 9.36 -29.48
C PRO A 23 1.97 9.15 -30.93
N GLU A 24 2.48 9.95 -31.85
CA GLU A 24 2.33 9.77 -33.29
C GLU A 24 2.97 8.49 -33.86
N ALA A 25 4.07 8.00 -33.27
CA ALA A 25 4.73 6.77 -33.76
C ALA A 25 4.00 5.50 -33.33
N ALA A 26 3.29 5.50 -32.20
CA ALA A 26 2.49 4.37 -31.76
C ALA A 26 1.14 4.26 -32.49
N ALA A 27 0.58 5.38 -32.93
CA ALA A 27 -0.64 5.41 -33.75
C ALA A 27 -0.39 4.99 -35.20
N GLN A 28 0.83 5.14 -35.72
CA GLN A 28 1.17 4.84 -37.11
C GLN A 28 1.48 3.37 -37.41
N GLN A 29 1.56 2.49 -36.40
CA GLN A 29 1.79 1.06 -36.62
C GLN A 29 0.53 0.19 -36.65
N GLN A 30 -0.65 0.78 -36.47
CA GLN A 30 -1.91 0.08 -36.70
C GLN A 30 -2.40 0.45 -38.11
N GLY A 31 -2.03 -0.38 -39.10
CA GLY A 31 -2.73 -0.37 -40.39
C GLY A 31 -4.25 -0.56 -40.15
N PRO A 32 -5.11 -0.22 -41.14
CA PRO A 32 -6.55 -0.38 -40.99
C PRO A 32 -6.83 -1.81 -40.51
N ALA A 33 -7.62 -1.94 -39.42
CA ALA A 33 -7.94 -3.25 -38.87
C ALA A 33 -8.52 -4.12 -39.99
N PRO A 34 -8.09 -5.39 -40.11
CA PRO A 34 -8.64 -6.31 -41.09
C PRO A 34 -10.17 -6.31 -40.99
N ALA A 35 -10.86 -6.43 -42.15
CA ALA A 35 -12.34 -6.40 -42.19
C ALA A 35 -12.96 -7.43 -41.19
N ASP A 36 -12.28 -8.51 -40.93
CA ASP A 36 -12.68 -9.52 -39.92
C ASP A 36 -12.61 -9.01 -38.49
N ALA A 37 -11.78 -8.00 -38.18
CA ALA A 37 -11.72 -7.42 -36.83
C ALA A 37 -13.00 -6.66 -36.48
N TYR A 38 -13.68 -6.08 -37.46
CA TYR A 38 -14.96 -5.39 -37.24
C TYR A 38 -16.10 -6.37 -37.00
N ARG A 39 -16.09 -7.53 -37.66
CA ARG A 39 -17.09 -8.60 -37.44
C ARG A 39 -17.12 -9.13 -36.01
N TRP A 40 -16.01 -9.01 -35.31
CA TRP A 40 -15.95 -9.38 -33.89
C TRP A 40 -16.93 -8.57 -33.04
N PHE A 41 -17.25 -7.36 -33.47
CA PHE A 41 -18.19 -6.47 -32.76
C PHE A 41 -19.66 -6.72 -33.11
N ASP A 42 -19.97 -7.46 -34.19
CA ASP A 42 -21.35 -7.68 -34.64
C ASP A 42 -22.27 -8.14 -33.49
N PRO A 43 -21.93 -9.16 -32.65
CA PRO A 43 -22.80 -9.59 -31.55
C PRO A 43 -23.01 -8.49 -30.49
N ILE A 44 -22.05 -7.61 -30.28
CA ILE A 44 -22.15 -6.50 -29.33
C ILE A 44 -23.06 -5.40 -29.89
N ILE A 45 -23.00 -5.15 -31.19
CA ILE A 45 -23.89 -4.21 -31.89
C ILE A 45 -25.32 -4.72 -31.84
N ASP A 46 -25.55 -6.02 -32.14
CA ASP A 46 -26.86 -6.65 -32.09
C ASP A 46 -27.46 -6.60 -30.67
N LEU A 47 -26.66 -6.95 -29.65
CA LEU A 47 -27.07 -6.86 -28.25
C LEU A 47 -27.48 -5.43 -27.87
N ARG A 48 -26.69 -4.42 -28.26
CA ARG A 48 -27.04 -3.02 -28.04
C ARG A 48 -28.37 -2.65 -28.71
N ALA A 49 -28.60 -3.09 -29.96
CA ALA A 49 -29.84 -2.82 -30.68
C ALA A 49 -31.06 -3.45 -29.98
N ILE A 50 -30.94 -4.70 -29.51
CA ILE A 50 -31.97 -5.38 -28.74
C ILE A 50 -32.27 -4.61 -27.43
N ILE A 51 -31.25 -4.21 -26.68
CA ILE A 51 -31.44 -3.45 -25.43
C ILE A 51 -32.14 -2.12 -25.73
N ALA A 52 -31.66 -1.37 -26.71
CA ALA A 52 -32.22 -0.06 -27.07
C ALA A 52 -33.68 -0.15 -27.55
N GLY A 53 -34.06 -1.27 -28.19
CA GLY A 53 -35.40 -1.45 -28.74
C GLY A 53 -36.40 -2.10 -27.78
N THR A 54 -35.94 -2.82 -26.72
CA THR A 54 -36.84 -3.67 -25.92
C THR A 54 -36.75 -3.44 -24.42
N PHE A 55 -35.74 -2.76 -23.91
CA PHE A 55 -35.63 -2.49 -22.47
C PHE A 55 -36.74 -1.56 -22.01
N VAL A 56 -37.25 -1.80 -20.78
CA VAL A 56 -38.43 -1.11 -20.22
C VAL A 56 -38.26 0.40 -20.03
N ALA A 57 -37.04 0.87 -19.92
CA ALA A 57 -36.68 2.29 -19.79
C ALA A 57 -35.63 2.68 -20.84
N GLU A 58 -35.45 3.97 -21.10
CA GLU A 58 -34.41 4.44 -22.01
C GLU A 58 -33.02 4.14 -21.41
N PRO A 59 -32.18 3.32 -22.06
CA PRO A 59 -30.87 2.97 -21.52
C PRO A 59 -29.87 4.09 -21.75
N ASP A 60 -28.99 4.31 -20.76
CA ASP A 60 -27.82 5.21 -20.93
C ASP A 60 -26.78 4.55 -21.84
N ALA A 61 -26.76 4.99 -23.11
CA ALA A 61 -25.83 4.48 -24.12
C ALA A 61 -24.35 4.71 -23.75
N GLY A 62 -24.04 5.81 -23.06
CA GLY A 62 -22.69 6.13 -22.59
C GLY A 62 -22.24 5.20 -21.46
N ALA A 63 -23.11 4.95 -20.50
CA ALA A 63 -22.83 3.99 -19.41
C ALA A 63 -22.63 2.57 -19.95
N MET A 64 -23.46 2.15 -20.92
CA MET A 64 -23.32 0.84 -21.58
C MET A 64 -21.99 0.71 -22.32
N GLN A 65 -21.57 1.76 -23.03
CA GLN A 65 -20.30 1.77 -23.74
C GLN A 65 -19.12 1.67 -22.76
N ARG A 66 -19.10 2.48 -21.70
CA ARG A 66 -18.06 2.42 -20.67
C ARG A 66 -17.99 1.05 -20.01
N ALA A 67 -19.14 0.46 -19.66
CA ALA A 67 -19.21 -0.87 -19.08
C ALA A 67 -18.67 -1.96 -20.02
N ALA A 68 -18.97 -1.88 -21.30
CA ALA A 68 -18.44 -2.83 -22.30
C ALA A 68 -16.91 -2.73 -22.43
N MET A 69 -16.35 -1.51 -22.47
CA MET A 69 -14.90 -1.30 -22.50
C MET A 69 -14.22 -1.80 -21.23
N ALA A 70 -14.80 -1.53 -20.06
CA ALA A 70 -14.30 -2.03 -18.80
C ALA A 70 -14.30 -3.57 -18.77
N ALA A 71 -15.40 -4.22 -19.16
CA ALA A 71 -15.53 -5.67 -19.20
C ALA A 71 -14.50 -6.34 -20.14
N MET A 72 -14.16 -5.70 -21.26
CA MET A 72 -13.10 -6.21 -22.16
C MET A 72 -11.73 -6.23 -21.48
N VAL A 73 -11.42 -5.22 -20.71
CA VAL A 73 -10.14 -5.15 -19.96
C VAL A 73 -10.15 -6.12 -18.78
N ASP A 74 -11.26 -6.20 -18.05
CA ASP A 74 -11.44 -7.11 -16.92
C ASP A 74 -11.32 -8.59 -17.32
N ALA A 75 -11.73 -8.93 -18.55
CA ALA A 75 -11.60 -10.27 -19.11
C ALA A 75 -10.14 -10.74 -19.27
N LEU A 76 -9.15 -9.84 -19.19
CA LEU A 76 -7.73 -10.20 -19.17
C LEU A 76 -7.32 -10.92 -17.88
N GLY A 77 -8.11 -10.79 -16.80
CA GLY A 77 -7.81 -11.36 -15.49
C GLY A 77 -6.57 -10.74 -14.82
N ASP A 78 -6.10 -9.60 -15.31
CA ASP A 78 -4.96 -8.88 -14.74
C ASP A 78 -5.46 -7.77 -13.78
N PRO A 79 -5.14 -7.83 -12.48
CA PRO A 79 -5.64 -6.87 -11.50
C PRO A 79 -5.06 -5.45 -11.67
N TYR A 80 -4.06 -5.28 -12.53
CA TYR A 80 -3.40 -4.01 -12.76
C TYR A 80 -3.81 -3.34 -14.06
N SER A 81 -4.48 -4.07 -14.97
CA SER A 81 -5.07 -3.54 -16.19
C SER A 81 -6.47 -3.04 -15.92
N THR A 82 -6.79 -1.82 -16.37
CA THR A 82 -8.12 -1.24 -16.18
C THR A 82 -8.45 -0.24 -17.26
N TYR A 83 -9.74 -0.13 -17.60
CA TYR A 83 -10.29 0.97 -18.34
C TYR A 83 -10.62 2.11 -17.35
N LEU A 84 -10.26 3.32 -17.73
CA LEU A 84 -10.49 4.55 -16.97
C LEU A 84 -11.36 5.48 -17.81
N GLY A 85 -12.51 5.86 -17.29
CA GLY A 85 -13.32 6.92 -17.88
C GLY A 85 -12.62 8.29 -17.79
N PRO A 86 -13.19 9.33 -18.41
CA PRO A 86 -12.56 10.66 -18.44
C PRO A 86 -12.29 11.27 -17.07
N ASP A 87 -13.11 10.94 -16.07
CA ASP A 87 -12.94 11.46 -14.69
C ASP A 87 -11.80 10.74 -13.96
N GLU A 88 -11.74 9.42 -14.09
CA GLU A 88 -10.70 8.57 -13.50
C GLU A 88 -9.34 8.81 -14.18
N GLU A 89 -9.33 9.14 -15.47
CA GLU A 89 -8.12 9.55 -16.19
C GLU A 89 -7.52 10.82 -15.57
N ARG A 90 -8.34 11.81 -15.24
CA ARG A 90 -7.86 13.04 -14.58
C ARG A 90 -7.19 12.75 -13.24
N TRP A 91 -7.79 11.88 -12.44
CA TRP A 91 -7.19 11.42 -11.18
C TRP A 91 -5.84 10.74 -11.40
N LEU A 92 -5.77 9.83 -12.40
CA LEU A 92 -4.52 9.14 -12.71
C LEU A 92 -3.40 10.12 -13.12
N ARG A 93 -3.70 11.11 -13.95
CA ARG A 93 -2.73 12.15 -14.35
C ARG A 93 -2.18 12.89 -13.14
N THR A 94 -3.03 13.21 -12.18
CA THR A 94 -2.65 13.84 -10.91
C THR A 94 -1.63 13.00 -10.13
N GLN A 95 -1.86 11.70 -10.04
CA GLN A 95 -0.97 10.79 -9.32
C GLN A 95 0.43 10.69 -9.97
N VAL A 96 0.50 10.83 -11.28
CA VAL A 96 1.76 10.75 -12.03
C VAL A 96 2.54 12.05 -11.96
N SER A 97 1.88 13.18 -12.19
CA SER A 97 2.53 14.49 -12.18
C SER A 97 2.98 14.93 -10.78
N GLY A 98 2.38 14.38 -9.73
CA GLY A 98 2.58 14.86 -8.36
C GLY A 98 1.98 16.26 -8.15
N SER A 99 0.99 16.65 -8.99
CA SER A 99 0.29 17.93 -8.86
C SER A 99 -1.16 17.79 -9.26
N TYR A 100 -2.04 18.56 -8.64
CA TYR A 100 -3.46 18.62 -8.98
C TYR A 100 -4.03 20.01 -8.76
N VAL A 101 -5.18 20.29 -9.36
CA VAL A 101 -5.86 21.55 -9.11
C VAL A 101 -6.92 21.35 -8.03
N GLY A 102 -6.80 22.08 -6.93
CA GLY A 102 -7.72 22.00 -5.80
C GLY A 102 -7.40 23.01 -4.72
N ILE A 103 -7.85 22.71 -3.51
CA ILE A 103 -7.63 23.54 -2.32
C ILE A 103 -6.45 23.07 -1.46
N GLY A 104 -5.98 21.83 -1.61
CA GLY A 104 -4.83 21.29 -0.89
C GLY A 104 -5.14 20.80 0.51
N VAL A 105 -6.06 19.86 0.65
CA VAL A 105 -6.37 19.14 1.89
C VAL A 105 -6.29 17.64 1.70
N GLU A 106 -5.82 16.92 2.72
CA GLU A 106 -6.01 15.49 2.86
C GLU A 106 -7.22 15.25 3.77
N LEU A 107 -8.13 14.38 3.36
CA LEU A 107 -9.39 14.13 4.06
C LEU A 107 -9.53 12.67 4.47
N ASP A 108 -10.21 12.46 5.58
CA ASP A 108 -10.73 11.19 6.06
C ASP A 108 -12.24 11.33 6.31
N VAL A 109 -12.97 10.23 6.40
CA VAL A 109 -14.40 10.29 6.75
C VAL A 109 -14.57 9.79 8.19
N ARG A 110 -15.11 10.64 9.07
CA ARG A 110 -15.39 10.31 10.47
C ARG A 110 -16.79 10.78 10.84
N ASP A 111 -17.55 9.90 11.47
CA ASP A 111 -18.91 10.18 11.92
C ASP A 111 -19.83 10.75 10.81
N GLY A 112 -19.63 10.24 9.57
CA GLY A 112 -20.40 10.62 8.41
C GLY A 112 -20.02 11.96 7.75
N PHE A 113 -18.95 12.62 8.21
CA PHE A 113 -18.42 13.85 7.62
C PHE A 113 -16.97 13.71 7.16
N PRO A 114 -16.58 14.42 6.09
CA PRO A 114 -15.18 14.58 5.75
C PRO A 114 -14.47 15.44 6.82
N VAL A 115 -13.34 14.94 7.32
CA VAL A 115 -12.49 15.61 8.32
C VAL A 115 -11.11 15.86 7.71
N VAL A 116 -10.60 17.05 7.88
CA VAL A 116 -9.24 17.41 7.44
C VAL A 116 -8.22 16.64 8.28
N VAL A 117 -7.45 15.79 7.64
CA VAL A 117 -6.29 15.11 8.24
C VAL A 117 -5.11 16.07 8.29
N THR A 118 -4.85 16.76 7.15
CA THR A 118 -3.85 17.81 7.05
C THR A 118 -4.17 18.75 5.89
N ALA A 119 -3.76 20.02 6.02
CA ALA A 119 -3.65 20.91 4.88
C ALA A 119 -2.25 20.76 4.27
N ILE A 120 -2.21 20.63 2.95
CA ILE A 120 -0.95 20.47 2.21
C ILE A 120 -0.14 21.77 2.26
N ASP A 121 1.15 21.62 2.28
CA ASP A 121 2.11 22.70 2.32
C ASP A 121 1.91 23.69 1.16
N ASP A 122 2.06 24.97 1.44
CA ASP A 122 1.93 26.05 0.49
C ASP A 122 0.58 26.04 -0.26
N SER A 123 -0.43 25.37 0.33
CA SER A 123 -1.75 25.24 -0.26
C SER A 123 -2.67 26.40 0.12
N PRO A 124 -3.66 26.69 -0.72
CA PRO A 124 -4.72 27.65 -0.40
C PRO A 124 -5.49 27.33 0.89
N ALA A 125 -5.65 26.05 1.22
CA ALA A 125 -6.28 25.60 2.45
C ALA A 125 -5.47 26.02 3.68
N LEU A 126 -4.15 25.83 3.65
CA LEU A 126 -3.27 26.25 4.73
C LEU A 126 -3.28 27.77 4.91
N GLU A 127 -3.19 28.53 3.82
CA GLU A 127 -3.28 30.00 3.83
C GLU A 127 -4.62 30.51 4.39
N ALA A 128 -5.70 29.79 4.10
CA ALA A 128 -7.03 30.10 4.63
C ALA A 128 -7.22 29.67 6.09
N GLY A 129 -6.20 29.09 6.73
CA GLY A 129 -6.21 28.64 8.12
C GLY A 129 -7.13 27.44 8.36
N ILE A 130 -7.24 26.54 7.39
CA ILE A 130 -7.88 25.23 7.56
C ILE A 130 -6.89 24.36 8.35
N LEU A 131 -7.38 23.72 9.41
CA LEU A 131 -6.57 22.99 10.36
C LEU A 131 -6.94 21.51 10.40
N PRO A 132 -6.02 20.62 10.79
CA PRO A 132 -6.34 19.24 11.10
C PRO A 132 -7.46 19.13 12.13
N GLY A 133 -8.42 18.24 11.88
CA GLY A 133 -9.62 18.08 12.70
C GLY A 133 -10.81 18.92 12.28
N ASP A 134 -10.66 19.92 11.40
CA ASP A 134 -11.80 20.66 10.85
C ASP A 134 -12.68 19.69 10.04
N GLN A 135 -13.98 19.66 10.32
CA GLN A 135 -14.99 18.95 9.52
C GLN A 135 -15.45 19.84 8.37
N LEU A 136 -15.47 19.30 7.16
CA LEU A 136 -16.15 19.95 6.04
C LEU A 136 -17.65 19.65 6.17
N VAL A 137 -18.45 20.64 6.51
CA VAL A 137 -19.90 20.50 6.64
C VAL A 137 -20.60 20.77 5.31
N GLU A 138 -20.02 21.68 4.51
CA GLU A 138 -20.59 22.09 3.22
C GLU A 138 -19.48 22.52 2.25
N VAL A 139 -19.66 22.16 0.97
CA VAL A 139 -18.80 22.60 -0.15
C VAL A 139 -19.68 23.23 -1.22
N ASP A 140 -19.41 24.49 -1.56
CA ASP A 140 -20.15 25.29 -2.55
C ASP A 140 -21.69 25.25 -2.38
N GLY A 141 -22.17 25.22 -1.13
CA GLY A 141 -23.60 25.19 -0.78
C GLY A 141 -24.19 23.79 -0.73
N ARG A 142 -23.40 22.76 -0.89
CA ARG A 142 -23.82 21.35 -0.85
C ARG A 142 -23.35 20.69 0.45
N SER A 143 -24.29 20.09 1.20
CA SER A 143 -23.96 19.33 2.41
C SER A 143 -23.07 18.13 2.08
N THR A 144 -22.12 17.87 2.96
CA THR A 144 -21.19 16.73 2.87
C THR A 144 -21.54 15.61 3.84
N GLU A 145 -22.66 15.73 4.57
CA GLU A 145 -23.11 14.67 5.47
C GLU A 145 -23.46 13.39 4.71
N GLY A 146 -22.82 12.29 5.05
CA GLY A 146 -23.02 10.99 4.41
C GLY A 146 -22.54 10.90 2.96
N ILE A 147 -21.79 11.90 2.46
CA ILE A 147 -21.30 11.91 1.08
C ILE A 147 -20.33 10.75 0.83
N ALA A 148 -20.47 10.11 -0.32
CA ALA A 148 -19.49 9.12 -0.75
C ALA A 148 -18.13 9.81 -1.03
N PHE A 149 -17.03 9.16 -0.64
CA PHE A 149 -15.68 9.74 -0.79
C PHE A 149 -15.37 10.13 -2.25
N ALA A 150 -15.75 9.29 -3.22
CA ALA A 150 -15.58 9.58 -4.64
C ALA A 150 -16.34 10.83 -5.12
N GLU A 151 -17.50 11.09 -4.53
CA GLU A 151 -18.28 12.29 -4.82
C GLU A 151 -17.63 13.54 -4.22
N LEU A 152 -17.11 13.44 -3.00
CA LEU A 152 -16.33 14.50 -2.36
C LEU A 152 -15.09 14.86 -3.18
N GLU A 153 -14.35 13.85 -3.66
CA GLU A 153 -13.20 14.04 -4.56
C GLU A 153 -13.55 14.77 -5.86
N SER A 154 -14.81 14.72 -6.30
CA SER A 154 -15.28 15.46 -7.47
C SER A 154 -15.66 16.93 -7.18
N LEU A 155 -15.97 17.28 -5.93
CA LEU A 155 -16.42 18.63 -5.53
C LEU A 155 -15.25 19.59 -5.27
N LEU A 156 -14.15 19.09 -4.73
CA LEU A 156 -13.01 19.93 -4.31
C LEU A 156 -12.10 20.39 -5.44
N PRO A 157 -11.79 19.57 -6.46
CA PRO A 157 -11.08 20.01 -7.65
C PRO A 157 -11.87 21.04 -8.47
N GLY A 158 -11.21 21.67 -9.41
CA GLY A 158 -11.84 22.65 -10.34
C GLY A 158 -10.81 23.29 -11.26
N GLN A 159 -11.17 24.41 -11.88
CA GLN A 159 -10.21 25.18 -12.66
C GLN A 159 -9.35 26.06 -11.75
N PRO A 160 -8.05 26.26 -12.06
CA PRO A 160 -7.22 27.20 -11.32
C PRO A 160 -7.84 28.59 -11.28
N GLY A 161 -7.78 29.27 -10.15
CA GLY A 161 -8.35 30.59 -9.94
C GLY A 161 -9.84 30.62 -9.60
N THR A 162 -10.54 29.47 -9.61
CA THR A 162 -11.95 29.43 -9.18
C THR A 162 -12.05 29.37 -7.65
N ALA A 163 -13.09 30.01 -7.12
CA ALA A 163 -13.38 29.98 -5.68
C ALA A 163 -14.08 28.67 -5.28
N CYS A 164 -13.73 28.16 -4.11
CA CYS A 164 -14.39 27.08 -3.41
C CYS A 164 -14.86 27.60 -2.05
N ARG A 165 -16.15 27.63 -1.81
CA ARG A 165 -16.72 28.05 -0.53
C ARG A 165 -16.93 26.86 0.38
N LEU A 166 -16.37 26.91 1.57
CA LEU A 166 -16.42 25.84 2.55
C LEU A 166 -17.09 26.32 3.83
N ARG A 167 -17.96 25.51 4.39
CA ARG A 167 -18.37 25.64 5.77
C ARG A 167 -17.69 24.55 6.58
N LEU A 168 -16.91 24.98 7.56
CA LEU A 168 -16.08 24.13 8.40
C LEU A 168 -16.62 24.14 9.81
N ARG A 169 -16.58 22.98 10.49
CA ARG A 169 -16.85 22.86 11.92
C ARG A 169 -15.58 22.37 12.62
N ARG A 170 -15.09 23.14 13.58
CA ARG A 170 -13.93 22.80 14.39
C ARG A 170 -14.25 21.74 15.44
N PRO A 171 -13.24 21.08 16.03
CA PRO A 171 -13.43 20.13 17.14
C PRO A 171 -14.09 20.73 18.38
N ASP A 172 -14.00 22.06 18.59
CA ASP A 172 -14.69 22.80 19.67
C ASP A 172 -16.16 23.14 19.35
N GLY A 173 -16.65 22.71 18.17
CA GLY A 173 -18.00 22.96 17.69
C GLY A 173 -18.21 24.30 16.99
N THR A 174 -17.20 25.18 16.93
CA THR A 174 -17.29 26.44 16.18
C THR A 174 -17.40 26.23 14.69
N GLU A 175 -18.38 26.91 14.06
CA GLU A 175 -18.50 26.89 12.59
C GLU A 175 -17.95 28.19 12.00
N ARG A 176 -17.33 28.05 10.82
CA ARG A 176 -16.85 29.19 10.05
C ARG A 176 -17.01 28.94 8.55
N GLU A 177 -17.24 30.01 7.82
CA GLU A 177 -17.20 30.00 6.36
C GLU A 177 -15.85 30.49 5.87
N VAL A 178 -15.30 29.78 4.89
CA VAL A 178 -14.01 30.10 4.26
C VAL A 178 -14.15 30.00 2.76
N THR A 179 -13.63 31.00 2.06
CA THR A 179 -13.50 30.92 0.60
C THR A 179 -12.04 30.67 0.25
N VAL A 180 -11.80 29.58 -0.46
CA VAL A 180 -10.46 29.16 -0.86
C VAL A 180 -10.36 29.23 -2.38
N THR A 181 -9.32 29.85 -2.92
CA THR A 181 -9.09 29.89 -4.36
C THR A 181 -8.34 28.64 -4.80
N ARG A 182 -8.92 27.84 -5.72
CA ARG A 182 -8.27 26.64 -6.25
C ARG A 182 -6.99 27.01 -7.01
N ARG A 183 -5.91 26.31 -6.69
CA ARG A 183 -4.61 26.45 -7.37
C ARG A 183 -4.08 25.07 -7.76
N VAL A 184 -3.01 25.07 -8.55
CA VAL A 184 -2.18 23.87 -8.69
C VAL A 184 -1.53 23.58 -7.34
N ILE A 185 -1.83 22.44 -6.77
CA ILE A 185 -1.25 21.92 -5.54
C ILE A 185 -0.12 20.98 -5.92
N GLU A 186 1.06 21.25 -5.42
CA GLU A 186 2.20 20.39 -5.61
C GLU A 186 2.39 19.51 -4.37
N THR A 187 2.33 18.21 -4.57
CA THR A 187 2.58 17.25 -3.48
C THR A 187 4.05 16.90 -3.46
N ARG A 188 4.72 17.11 -2.33
CA ARG A 188 6.11 16.71 -2.19
C ARG A 188 6.24 15.20 -2.11
N SER A 189 7.05 14.68 -2.99
CA SER A 189 7.38 13.25 -3.05
C SER A 189 8.57 12.88 -2.16
N VAL A 190 9.49 13.82 -1.91
CA VAL A 190 10.64 13.65 -1.02
C VAL A 190 10.45 14.49 0.24
N LYS A 191 10.55 13.85 1.39
CA LYS A 191 10.29 14.41 2.71
C LYS A 191 11.45 14.10 3.67
N GLY A 192 11.67 14.98 4.65
CA GLY A 192 12.57 14.74 5.77
C GLY A 192 11.90 13.98 6.92
N ILE A 193 12.58 13.87 8.05
CA ILE A 193 12.09 13.19 9.26
C ILE A 193 10.97 13.96 9.97
N ALA A 194 11.01 15.28 9.89
CA ALA A 194 10.02 16.19 10.45
C ALA A 194 9.99 17.49 9.66
N ARG A 195 8.86 18.19 9.76
CA ARG A 195 8.73 19.53 9.19
C ARG A 195 8.84 20.58 10.29
N GLY A 196 9.73 21.56 10.08
CA GLY A 196 9.88 22.76 10.89
C GLY A 196 9.32 24.01 10.19
N ALA A 197 9.48 25.18 10.82
CA ALA A 197 9.11 26.47 10.25
C ALA A 197 9.94 26.80 9.00
N ASP A 198 11.19 26.38 8.96
CA ASP A 198 12.14 26.69 7.90
C ASP A 198 12.20 25.60 6.79
N GLY A 199 11.34 24.58 6.85
CA GLY A 199 11.29 23.50 5.88
C GLY A 199 11.45 22.11 6.48
N TRP A 200 11.88 21.15 5.66
CA TRP A 200 12.10 19.78 6.08
C TRP A 200 13.46 19.61 6.79
N ARG A 201 13.43 18.91 7.90
CA ARG A 201 14.65 18.46 8.58
C ARG A 201 15.09 17.13 7.99
N HIS A 202 16.27 17.08 7.40
CA HIS A 202 16.86 15.90 6.76
C HIS A 202 17.93 15.21 7.60
N VAL A 203 18.37 15.78 8.72
CA VAL A 203 19.41 15.21 9.57
C VAL A 203 18.80 14.49 10.78
N LEU A 204 19.16 13.22 10.97
CA LEU A 204 18.81 12.39 12.13
C LEU A 204 19.84 12.56 13.26
N ASP A 205 21.10 12.35 12.96
CA ASP A 205 22.22 12.45 13.90
C ASP A 205 23.17 13.56 13.43
N GLY A 206 23.12 14.69 14.12
CA GLY A 206 23.96 15.85 13.77
C GLY A 206 25.43 15.66 14.13
N ASP A 207 25.76 14.81 15.11
CA ASP A 207 27.14 14.54 15.49
C ASP A 207 27.85 13.65 14.47
N ARG A 208 27.11 12.66 13.91
CA ARG A 208 27.60 11.75 12.88
C ARG A 208 27.21 12.15 11.46
N GLN A 209 26.46 13.24 11.32
CA GLN A 209 25.96 13.70 10.02
C GLN A 209 25.20 12.62 9.24
N VAL A 210 24.27 11.94 9.93
CA VAL A 210 23.39 10.92 9.33
C VAL A 210 22.15 11.60 8.77
N GLY A 211 22.00 11.52 7.45
CA GLY A 211 20.85 12.06 6.73
C GLY A 211 19.67 11.09 6.67
N TYR A 212 18.51 11.65 6.36
CA TYR A 212 17.26 10.91 6.13
C TYR A 212 16.43 11.55 5.03
N VAL A 213 16.03 10.72 4.08
CA VAL A 213 15.02 11.08 3.08
C VAL A 213 13.95 10.00 3.03
N ARG A 214 12.69 10.43 3.03
CA ARG A 214 11.55 9.57 2.74
C ARG A 214 11.02 9.88 1.35
N ILE A 215 11.04 8.88 0.47
CA ILE A 215 10.39 8.97 -0.84
C ILE A 215 8.98 8.39 -0.69
N ALA A 216 7.97 9.27 -0.67
CA ALA A 216 6.57 8.89 -0.44
C ALA A 216 5.94 8.26 -1.69
N SER A 217 6.34 8.72 -2.88
CA SER A 217 5.96 8.20 -4.19
C SER A 217 6.99 8.63 -5.22
N PHE A 218 7.03 7.97 -6.37
CA PHE A 218 7.88 8.38 -7.49
C PHE A 218 7.06 9.17 -8.50
N THR A 219 7.29 10.48 -8.57
CA THR A 219 6.64 11.43 -9.48
C THR A 219 7.69 12.07 -10.40
N GLU A 220 7.26 12.84 -11.38
CA GLU A 220 8.17 13.61 -12.24
C GLU A 220 9.04 14.61 -11.46
N ARG A 221 8.62 15.00 -10.24
CA ARG A 221 9.32 15.94 -9.37
C ARG A 221 10.36 15.28 -8.45
N THR A 222 10.24 13.97 -8.24
CA THR A 222 11.02 13.24 -7.21
C THR A 222 12.52 13.44 -7.37
N LEU A 223 13.02 13.41 -8.59
CA LEU A 223 14.46 13.53 -8.82
C LEU A 223 14.99 14.92 -8.42
N GLY A 224 14.29 15.98 -8.82
CA GLY A 224 14.66 17.35 -8.44
C GLY A 224 14.55 17.59 -6.93
N GLU A 225 13.53 17.04 -6.27
CA GLU A 225 13.36 17.14 -4.82
C GLU A 225 14.44 16.34 -4.06
N LEU A 226 14.79 15.17 -4.58
CA LEU A 226 15.88 14.35 -4.02
C LEU A 226 17.22 15.05 -4.17
N ASP A 227 17.55 15.56 -5.36
CA ASP A 227 18.78 16.29 -5.63
C ASP A 227 18.93 17.51 -4.69
N ALA A 228 17.84 18.24 -4.44
CA ALA A 228 17.85 19.38 -3.52
C ALA A 228 18.12 18.95 -2.07
N ALA A 229 17.45 17.89 -1.58
CA ALA A 229 17.65 17.37 -0.23
C ALA A 229 19.06 16.80 -0.04
N LEU A 230 19.60 16.10 -1.05
CA LEU A 230 20.97 15.59 -1.00
C LEU A 230 21.99 16.72 -0.96
N ALA A 231 21.85 17.75 -1.80
CA ALA A 231 22.76 18.89 -1.84
C ALA A 231 22.77 19.68 -0.50
N GLU A 232 21.61 19.82 0.16
CA GLU A 232 21.52 20.43 1.49
C GLU A 232 22.32 19.62 2.52
N MET A 233 22.10 18.30 2.58
CA MET A 233 22.81 17.43 3.52
C MET A 233 24.31 17.31 3.22
N GLU A 234 24.72 17.30 1.95
CA GLU A 234 26.13 17.29 1.56
C GLU A 234 26.86 18.57 1.99
N ALA A 235 26.18 19.72 1.89
CA ALA A 235 26.72 21.00 2.37
C ALA A 235 26.92 21.00 3.90
N GLU A 236 26.17 20.18 4.64
CA GLU A 236 26.32 19.98 6.08
C GLU A 236 27.30 18.85 6.44
N GLY A 237 27.90 18.18 5.45
CA GLY A 237 28.91 17.14 5.64
C GLY A 237 28.35 15.72 5.80
N LEU A 238 27.31 15.38 5.06
CA LEU A 238 26.66 14.06 5.05
C LEU A 238 27.65 12.89 5.06
N SER A 239 27.57 12.02 6.06
CA SER A 239 28.45 10.85 6.23
C SER A 239 27.74 9.51 6.03
N GLY A 240 26.42 9.47 6.11
CA GLY A 240 25.60 8.30 5.87
C GLY A 240 24.15 8.69 5.61
N LEU A 241 23.39 7.88 4.84
CA LEU A 241 22.05 8.22 4.45
C LEU A 241 21.07 7.06 4.69
N VAL A 242 19.94 7.35 5.32
CA VAL A 242 18.77 6.46 5.44
C VAL A 242 17.74 6.91 4.41
N ILE A 243 17.36 6.00 3.50
CA ILE A 243 16.31 6.20 2.51
C ILE A 243 15.08 5.40 2.95
N ASP A 244 13.96 6.06 3.19
CA ASP A 244 12.72 5.41 3.62
C ASP A 244 11.74 5.24 2.45
N LEU A 245 11.57 4.00 2.01
CA LEU A 245 10.61 3.59 0.97
C LEU A 245 9.38 2.91 1.56
N ARG A 246 9.21 2.88 2.86
CA ARG A 246 8.05 2.28 3.49
C ARG A 246 6.77 3.00 3.10
N ASN A 247 5.73 2.22 2.84
CA ASN A 247 4.42 2.70 2.37
C ASN A 247 4.47 3.46 1.02
N ASN A 248 5.54 3.29 0.24
CA ASN A 248 5.65 3.82 -1.10
C ASN A 248 5.23 2.75 -2.13
N GLY A 249 4.04 2.89 -2.70
CA GLY A 249 3.48 1.98 -3.71
C GLY A 249 4.16 2.05 -5.09
N GLY A 250 5.17 2.91 -5.26
CA GLY A 250 5.88 3.11 -6.52
C GLY A 250 5.56 4.45 -7.18
N GLY A 251 5.40 4.44 -8.49
CA GLY A 251 5.17 5.61 -9.34
C GLY A 251 5.96 5.52 -10.65
N SER A 252 6.57 6.62 -11.07
CA SER A 252 7.38 6.71 -12.30
C SER A 252 8.62 5.82 -12.24
N LEU A 253 8.78 4.95 -13.23
CA LEU A 253 9.99 4.14 -13.39
C LEU A 253 11.21 5.04 -13.68
N ASP A 254 11.05 6.03 -14.54
CA ASP A 254 12.14 6.95 -14.89
C ASP A 254 12.64 7.74 -13.67
N ALA A 255 11.71 8.16 -12.79
CA ALA A 255 12.08 8.81 -11.53
C ALA A 255 12.85 7.85 -10.59
N ALA A 256 12.43 6.58 -10.50
CA ALA A 256 13.14 5.59 -9.70
C ALA A 256 14.51 5.26 -10.28
N VAL A 257 14.61 5.10 -11.60
CA VAL A 257 15.90 4.89 -12.30
C VAL A 257 16.83 6.07 -12.03
N GLY A 258 16.35 7.31 -12.23
CA GLY A 258 17.14 8.50 -11.96
C GLY A 258 17.55 8.63 -10.49
N ALA A 259 16.70 8.23 -9.54
CA ALA A 259 17.04 8.20 -8.13
C ALA A 259 18.13 7.15 -7.81
N VAL A 260 18.05 5.95 -8.41
CA VAL A 260 19.08 4.91 -8.26
C VAL A 260 20.41 5.35 -8.85
N ASP A 261 20.37 6.03 -10.00
CA ASP A 261 21.53 6.56 -10.72
C ASP A 261 22.36 7.56 -9.88
N ARG A 262 21.77 8.20 -8.86
CA ARG A 262 22.49 9.05 -7.88
C ARG A 262 23.40 8.26 -6.93
N PHE A 263 23.25 6.96 -6.86
CA PHE A 263 23.95 6.10 -5.91
C PHE A 263 24.77 4.99 -6.58
N LEU A 264 24.68 4.86 -7.91
CA LEU A 264 25.40 3.87 -8.70
C LEU A 264 26.13 4.55 -9.86
N SER A 265 27.43 4.30 -10.00
CA SER A 265 28.21 4.83 -11.11
C SER A 265 28.22 3.92 -12.36
N LYS A 266 27.70 2.70 -12.28
CA LYS A 266 27.68 1.74 -13.39
C LYS A 266 26.79 0.52 -13.10
N GLY A 267 26.43 -0.18 -14.15
CA GLY A 267 25.71 -1.44 -14.11
C GLY A 267 24.21 -1.27 -14.35
N ALA A 268 23.53 -2.36 -14.62
CA ALA A 268 22.10 -2.34 -14.88
C ALA A 268 21.31 -1.95 -13.62
N ILE A 269 20.32 -1.08 -13.76
CA ILE A 269 19.37 -0.72 -12.71
C ILE A 269 18.15 -1.62 -12.78
N VAL A 270 17.57 -1.74 -13.97
CA VAL A 270 16.37 -2.53 -14.23
C VAL A 270 16.31 -2.89 -15.72
N SER A 271 15.69 -4.02 -16.03
CA SER A 271 15.33 -4.38 -17.40
C SER A 271 13.85 -4.72 -17.49
N THR A 272 13.24 -4.47 -18.67
CA THR A 272 11.85 -4.82 -18.93
C THR A 272 11.73 -5.78 -20.10
N ARG A 273 10.73 -6.66 -20.04
CA ARG A 273 10.41 -7.58 -21.15
C ARG A 273 8.90 -7.68 -21.32
N GLY A 274 8.41 -7.38 -22.52
CA GLY A 274 7.01 -7.49 -22.94
C GLY A 274 6.80 -8.51 -24.06
N ARG A 275 5.54 -8.74 -24.43
CA ARG A 275 5.19 -9.59 -25.57
C ARG A 275 5.50 -8.85 -26.89
N GLY A 276 6.43 -9.39 -27.69
CA GLY A 276 6.78 -8.83 -28.99
C GLY A 276 7.68 -7.60 -28.96
N GLU A 277 8.16 -7.17 -27.80
CA GLU A 277 9.14 -6.10 -27.67
C GLU A 277 10.53 -6.65 -27.40
N THR A 278 11.55 -6.07 -28.05
CA THR A 278 12.94 -6.19 -27.56
C THR A 278 12.98 -5.50 -26.20
N GLY A 279 13.37 -6.23 -25.16
CA GLY A 279 13.44 -5.69 -23.81
C GLY A 279 14.28 -4.41 -23.75
N SER A 280 13.92 -3.51 -22.83
CA SER A 280 14.70 -2.31 -22.54
C SER A 280 15.48 -2.52 -21.24
N THR A 281 16.71 -1.98 -21.20
CA THR A 281 17.55 -1.98 -19.99
C THR A 281 17.94 -0.53 -19.69
N TRP A 282 17.87 -0.18 -18.42
CA TRP A 282 18.38 1.10 -17.90
C TRP A 282 19.64 0.80 -17.11
N ASP A 283 20.71 1.45 -17.48
CA ASP A 283 22.02 1.32 -16.84
C ASP A 283 22.37 2.61 -16.08
N ALA A 284 23.08 2.46 -14.98
CA ALA A 284 23.62 3.58 -14.24
C ALA A 284 24.77 4.24 -14.99
N THR A 285 24.85 5.54 -14.88
CA THR A 285 25.84 6.39 -15.55
C THR A 285 26.62 7.21 -14.51
N ALA A 286 27.95 7.08 -14.51
CA ALA A 286 28.79 7.86 -13.62
C ALA A 286 28.68 9.36 -13.92
N ASP A 287 28.31 10.13 -12.92
CA ASP A 287 28.33 11.59 -13.00
C ASP A 287 28.88 12.24 -11.71
N ALA A 288 29.03 13.58 -11.72
CA ALA A 288 29.58 14.32 -10.58
C ALA A 288 28.62 14.40 -9.37
N ARG A 289 27.40 13.88 -9.51
CA ARG A 289 26.38 13.85 -8.46
C ARG A 289 26.25 12.49 -7.79
N ASP A 290 27.12 11.53 -8.16
CA ASP A 290 27.13 10.21 -7.55
C ASP A 290 27.49 10.30 -6.06
N LEU A 291 26.52 10.04 -5.19
CA LEU A 291 26.73 10.06 -3.75
C LEU A 291 27.26 8.72 -3.26
N MET A 292 28.44 8.69 -2.67
CA MET A 292 29.14 7.46 -2.28
C MET A 292 29.11 7.15 -0.77
N VAL A 293 28.36 7.90 0.04
CA VAL A 293 28.20 7.62 1.46
C VAL A 293 27.47 6.26 1.70
N PRO A 294 27.67 5.59 2.84
CA PRO A 294 26.95 4.38 3.18
C PRO A 294 25.43 4.61 3.17
N LEU A 295 24.68 3.60 2.67
CA LEU A 295 23.24 3.67 2.53
C LEU A 295 22.53 2.58 3.32
N VAL A 296 21.46 2.95 4.00
CA VAL A 296 20.45 2.04 4.54
C VAL A 296 19.12 2.38 3.89
N VAL A 297 18.41 1.36 3.38
CA VAL A 297 17.08 1.52 2.77
C VAL A 297 16.05 0.81 3.63
N LEU A 298 15.06 1.56 4.09
CA LEU A 298 13.91 1.03 4.82
C LEU A 298 12.82 0.60 3.84
N VAL A 299 12.36 -0.64 3.98
CA VAL A 299 11.28 -1.22 3.16
C VAL A 299 10.25 -1.94 4.01
N ASN A 300 9.02 -2.02 3.52
CA ASN A 300 7.97 -2.81 4.14
C ASN A 300 7.04 -3.44 3.09
N ARG A 301 6.05 -4.21 3.56
CA ARG A 301 5.05 -4.90 2.71
C ARG A 301 4.25 -3.99 1.76
N ALA A 302 4.24 -2.68 1.98
CA ALA A 302 3.58 -1.70 1.11
C ALA A 302 4.57 -1.00 0.15
N SER A 303 5.88 -1.27 0.25
CA SER A 303 6.86 -0.84 -0.75
C SER A 303 6.66 -1.66 -2.02
N ALA A 304 6.30 -1.03 -3.15
CA ALA A 304 5.90 -1.74 -4.35
C ALA A 304 6.49 -1.12 -5.64
N SER A 305 6.62 -1.94 -6.69
CA SER A 305 6.91 -1.46 -8.06
C SER A 305 8.20 -0.63 -8.15
N ALA A 306 8.15 0.67 -8.47
CA ALA A 306 9.32 1.55 -8.56
C ALA A 306 10.17 1.56 -7.27
N SER A 307 9.54 1.42 -6.08
CA SER A 307 10.25 1.22 -4.81
C SER A 307 11.01 -0.11 -4.78
N GLU A 308 10.44 -1.16 -5.37
CA GLU A 308 11.11 -2.46 -5.47
C GLU A 308 12.26 -2.43 -6.48
N VAL A 309 12.14 -1.63 -7.53
CA VAL A 309 13.25 -1.37 -8.46
C VAL A 309 14.39 -0.69 -7.72
N MET A 310 14.13 0.40 -6.98
CA MET A 310 15.17 1.11 -6.25
C MET A 310 15.82 0.24 -5.17
N ALA A 311 15.02 -0.37 -4.31
CA ALA A 311 15.51 -1.24 -3.25
C ALA A 311 16.30 -2.43 -3.79
N GLY A 312 15.75 -3.10 -4.83
CA GLY A 312 16.36 -4.27 -5.44
C GLY A 312 17.64 -3.96 -6.17
N ALA A 313 17.69 -2.87 -6.94
CA ALA A 313 18.89 -2.46 -7.65
C ALA A 313 20.04 -2.11 -6.67
N LEU A 314 19.76 -1.29 -5.66
CA LEU A 314 20.78 -0.92 -4.66
C LEU A 314 21.26 -2.14 -3.87
N ARG A 315 20.39 -3.09 -3.57
CA ARG A 315 20.74 -4.35 -2.90
C ARG A 315 21.59 -5.25 -3.79
N ASP A 316 21.14 -5.51 -5.03
CA ASP A 316 21.81 -6.43 -5.95
C ASP A 316 23.22 -5.95 -6.30
N HIS A 317 23.45 -4.63 -6.30
CA HIS A 317 24.78 -4.05 -6.43
C HIS A 317 25.58 -3.99 -5.11
N GLY A 318 25.01 -4.44 -3.98
CA GLY A 318 25.65 -4.32 -2.67
C GLY A 318 25.86 -2.89 -2.19
N ARG A 319 25.13 -1.92 -2.80
CA ARG A 319 25.30 -0.49 -2.54
C ARG A 319 24.63 -0.03 -1.26
N ALA A 320 23.54 -0.69 -0.87
CA ALA A 320 22.80 -0.36 0.35
C ALA A 320 22.50 -1.63 1.16
N LYS A 321 22.26 -1.44 2.47
CA LYS A 321 21.64 -2.45 3.34
C LYS A 321 20.16 -2.20 3.45
N LEU A 322 19.36 -3.23 3.15
CA LEU A 322 17.91 -3.17 3.28
C LEU A 322 17.47 -3.64 4.66
N VAL A 323 16.68 -2.82 5.34
CA VAL A 323 16.15 -3.07 6.68
C VAL A 323 14.61 -2.99 6.66
N GLY A 324 13.95 -3.88 7.37
CA GLY A 324 12.49 -3.88 7.52
C GLY A 324 11.83 -5.20 7.17
N GLU A 325 10.82 -5.17 6.32
CA GLU A 325 10.04 -6.35 5.90
C GLU A 325 10.14 -6.53 4.37
N ARG A 326 9.82 -7.75 3.88
CA ARG A 326 9.71 -8.04 2.45
C ARG A 326 8.71 -7.10 1.78
N THR A 327 9.04 -6.65 0.57
CA THR A 327 8.21 -5.75 -0.23
C THR A 327 7.00 -6.46 -0.85
N TYR A 328 6.15 -5.72 -1.53
CA TYR A 328 4.83 -6.16 -2.01
C TYR A 328 4.89 -7.26 -3.08
N GLY A 329 5.82 -7.17 -4.04
CA GLY A 329 5.91 -8.14 -5.14
C GLY A 329 5.16 -7.73 -6.40
N LYS A 330 5.21 -6.44 -6.80
CA LYS A 330 4.62 -5.96 -8.04
C LYS A 330 5.69 -5.79 -9.12
N GLY A 331 5.88 -6.80 -9.95
CA GLY A 331 6.87 -6.80 -11.04
C GLY A 331 6.31 -6.47 -12.43
N SER A 332 5.10 -5.92 -12.52
CA SER A 332 4.43 -5.56 -13.78
C SER A 332 4.61 -4.09 -14.12
N VAL A 333 4.77 -3.82 -15.41
CA VAL A 333 4.85 -2.47 -15.99
C VAL A 333 3.55 -2.18 -16.73
N GLN A 334 2.89 -1.07 -16.38
CA GLN A 334 1.68 -0.61 -17.04
C GLN A 334 2.02 0.55 -17.99
N ARG A 335 1.39 0.54 -19.16
CA ARG A 335 1.36 1.69 -20.08
C ARG A 335 -0.05 2.23 -20.21
N ILE A 336 -0.15 3.52 -20.46
CA ILE A 336 -1.40 4.24 -20.64
C ILE A 336 -1.63 4.47 -22.12
N PHE A 337 -2.82 4.12 -22.59
CA PHE A 337 -3.27 4.29 -23.97
C PHE A 337 -4.54 5.13 -23.98
N PRO A 338 -4.45 6.43 -24.32
CA PRO A 338 -5.64 7.24 -24.53
C PRO A 338 -6.49 6.66 -25.66
N LEU A 339 -7.80 6.59 -25.47
CA LEU A 339 -8.73 6.19 -26.51
C LEU A 339 -9.15 7.40 -27.35
N PRO A 340 -9.48 7.19 -28.66
CA PRO A 340 -9.96 8.26 -29.50
C PRO A 340 -11.22 8.94 -28.98
N ASP A 341 -11.46 10.17 -29.43
CA ASP A 341 -12.68 10.96 -29.18
C ASP A 341 -13.02 11.15 -27.69
N GLY A 342 -12.03 11.08 -26.81
CA GLY A 342 -12.24 11.26 -25.37
C GLY A 342 -13.00 10.11 -24.71
N ALA A 343 -12.99 8.94 -25.34
CA ALA A 343 -13.67 7.74 -24.81
C ALA A 343 -13.00 7.17 -23.52
N GLY A 344 -12.03 7.90 -22.96
CA GLY A 344 -11.28 7.49 -21.77
C GLY A 344 -9.89 6.93 -22.10
N THR A 345 -9.34 6.17 -21.21
CA THR A 345 -7.96 5.68 -21.24
C THR A 345 -7.90 4.23 -20.79
N VAL A 346 -7.06 3.44 -21.43
CA VAL A 346 -6.77 2.08 -21.00
C VAL A 346 -5.38 2.01 -20.39
N LYS A 347 -5.29 1.58 -19.15
CA LYS A 347 -4.04 1.23 -18.46
C LYS A 347 -3.84 -0.28 -18.59
N LEU A 348 -2.80 -0.71 -19.31
CA LEU A 348 -2.53 -2.13 -19.57
C LEU A 348 -1.16 -2.55 -19.04
N THR A 349 -1.07 -3.73 -18.47
CA THR A 349 0.19 -4.41 -18.23
C THR A 349 0.79 -4.85 -19.55
N THR A 350 1.91 -4.24 -19.94
CA THR A 350 2.58 -4.48 -21.22
C THR A 350 3.89 -5.20 -21.08
N ALA A 351 4.52 -5.15 -19.89
CA ALA A 351 5.81 -5.77 -19.64
C ALA A 351 5.95 -6.20 -18.17
N ARG A 352 6.95 -7.02 -17.92
CA ARG A 352 7.47 -7.31 -16.58
C ARG A 352 8.88 -6.77 -16.47
N TYR A 353 9.28 -6.35 -15.27
CA TYR A 353 10.65 -5.93 -15.04
C TYR A 353 11.45 -6.98 -14.26
N SER A 354 12.75 -6.94 -14.46
CA SER A 354 13.73 -7.75 -13.75
C SER A 354 14.78 -6.85 -13.11
N LEU A 355 15.20 -7.21 -11.91
CA LEU A 355 16.29 -6.58 -11.18
C LEU A 355 17.65 -6.90 -11.83
N PRO A 356 18.75 -6.25 -11.44
CA PRO A 356 20.10 -6.53 -11.96
C PRO A 356 20.50 -8.01 -11.89
N SER A 357 20.10 -8.70 -10.83
CA SER A 357 20.30 -10.16 -10.69
C SER A 357 19.53 -11.02 -11.69
N GLY A 358 18.71 -10.45 -12.57
CA GLY A 358 17.81 -11.15 -13.48
C GLY A 358 16.52 -11.65 -12.83
N ARG A 359 16.35 -11.47 -11.52
CA ARG A 359 15.17 -11.91 -10.76
C ARG A 359 13.99 -10.95 -10.98
N THR A 360 12.80 -11.50 -11.17
CA THR A 360 11.55 -10.76 -11.08
C THR A 360 11.07 -10.67 -9.63
N VAL A 361 10.41 -9.58 -9.28
CA VAL A 361 9.79 -9.40 -7.96
C VAL A 361 8.34 -9.85 -7.92
N THR A 362 7.75 -10.25 -9.04
CA THR A 362 6.33 -10.59 -9.15
C THR A 362 5.94 -11.67 -8.14
N ARG A 363 4.90 -11.38 -7.34
CA ARG A 363 4.27 -12.37 -6.47
C ARG A 363 3.30 -13.21 -7.29
N GLU A 364 3.65 -14.46 -7.54
CA GLU A 364 2.78 -15.44 -8.20
C GLU A 364 2.17 -16.39 -7.17
N PRO A 365 0.95 -16.91 -7.40
CA PRO A 365 0.37 -17.91 -6.52
C PRO A 365 1.31 -19.10 -6.33
N GLY A 366 1.58 -19.47 -5.07
CA GLY A 366 2.49 -20.57 -4.74
C GLY A 366 3.99 -20.26 -4.87
N SER A 367 4.38 -19.04 -5.24
CA SER A 367 5.80 -18.67 -5.27
C SER A 367 6.35 -18.46 -3.86
N ALA A 368 7.45 -19.11 -3.53
CA ALA A 368 8.17 -18.86 -2.27
C ALA A 368 9.04 -17.58 -2.34
N LYS A 369 9.33 -17.08 -3.54
CA LYS A 369 10.22 -15.92 -3.75
C LYS A 369 9.50 -14.85 -4.55
N TRP A 370 9.22 -13.72 -3.91
CA TRP A 370 8.67 -12.53 -4.54
C TRP A 370 9.19 -11.27 -3.82
N GLY A 371 8.92 -10.10 -4.36
CA GLY A 371 9.33 -8.84 -3.74
C GLY A 371 10.84 -8.71 -3.58
N VAL A 372 11.25 -7.77 -2.78
CA VAL A 372 12.63 -7.58 -2.34
C VAL A 372 12.68 -7.81 -0.83
N GLU A 373 13.55 -8.73 -0.41
CA GLU A 373 13.74 -9.02 1.00
C GLU A 373 14.80 -8.10 1.62
N PRO A 374 14.69 -7.75 2.90
CA PRO A 374 15.81 -7.22 3.65
C PRO A 374 17.04 -8.12 3.55
N ASP A 375 18.21 -7.56 3.76
CA ASP A 375 19.43 -8.38 3.85
C ASP A 375 19.35 -9.36 5.02
N THR A 376 20.11 -10.45 4.95
CA THR A 376 20.16 -11.46 6.03
C THR A 376 20.66 -10.82 7.33
N GLY A 377 19.89 -10.95 8.40
CA GLY A 377 20.18 -10.30 9.68
C GLY A 377 19.60 -8.88 9.83
N PHE A 378 18.84 -8.41 8.84
CA PHE A 378 18.25 -7.06 8.86
C PHE A 378 16.72 -7.07 8.72
N HIS A 379 16.10 -8.22 8.87
CA HIS A 379 14.64 -8.35 8.92
C HIS A 379 14.13 -7.83 10.26
N VAL A 380 13.38 -6.74 10.25
CA VAL A 380 12.80 -6.08 11.44
C VAL A 380 11.30 -5.99 11.24
N PRO A 381 10.53 -6.97 11.73
CA PRO A 381 9.07 -6.94 11.64
C PRO A 381 8.50 -5.84 12.51
N ILE A 382 7.37 -5.27 12.08
CA ILE A 382 6.61 -4.31 12.89
C ILE A 382 5.27 -4.91 13.28
N THR A 383 4.87 -4.74 14.54
CA THR A 383 3.55 -5.17 15.00
C THR A 383 2.47 -4.24 14.47
N GLU A 384 1.22 -4.73 14.35
CA GLU A 384 0.11 -3.89 13.88
C GLU A 384 -0.12 -2.64 14.76
N PRO A 385 -0.08 -2.73 16.11
CA PRO A 385 -0.16 -1.55 16.96
C PRO A 385 0.97 -0.54 16.72
N ASP A 386 2.23 -1.02 16.60
CA ASP A 386 3.38 -0.14 16.32
C ASP A 386 3.30 0.46 14.92
N PHE A 387 2.81 -0.30 13.92
CA PHE A 387 2.59 0.20 12.57
C PHE A 387 1.59 1.36 12.55
N VAL A 388 0.46 1.21 13.23
CA VAL A 388 -0.56 2.27 13.35
C VAL A 388 0.01 3.48 14.10
N ALA A 389 0.67 3.25 15.25
CA ALA A 389 1.24 4.31 16.07
C ALA A 389 2.36 5.08 15.34
N SER A 390 3.28 4.37 14.67
CA SER A 390 4.39 4.98 13.92
C SER A 390 3.89 5.80 12.74
N ASN A 391 2.86 5.32 12.02
CA ASN A 391 2.26 6.08 10.92
C ASN A 391 1.55 7.34 11.43
N ALA A 392 0.79 7.26 12.52
CA ALA A 392 0.14 8.42 13.12
C ALA A 392 1.18 9.45 13.61
N ALA A 393 2.23 9.00 14.29
CA ALA A 393 3.32 9.86 14.74
C ALA A 393 4.06 10.50 13.56
N ARG A 394 4.27 9.76 12.47
CA ARG A 394 4.87 10.28 11.23
C ARG A 394 3.99 11.36 10.59
N GLN A 395 2.71 11.11 10.42
CA GLN A 395 1.76 12.10 9.86
C GLN A 395 1.75 13.39 10.68
N ALA A 396 1.74 13.29 12.01
CA ALA A 396 1.81 14.46 12.89
C ALA A 396 3.10 15.28 12.69
N ARG A 397 4.24 14.62 12.48
CA ARG A 397 5.52 15.30 12.20
C ARG A 397 5.58 15.94 10.81
N GLU A 398 5.01 15.26 9.82
CA GLU A 398 4.98 15.74 8.44
C GLU A 398 4.00 16.91 8.26
N SER A 399 2.93 16.97 9.07
CA SER A 399 1.96 18.08 9.02
C SER A 399 2.41 19.37 9.69
N GLY A 400 3.56 19.38 10.37
CA GLY A 400 4.08 20.59 11.04
C GLY A 400 3.26 21.10 12.25
N VAL A 401 2.21 20.40 12.67
CA VAL A 401 1.26 20.84 13.71
C VAL A 401 1.89 20.82 15.13
N GLY A 402 3.11 20.36 15.28
CA GLY A 402 3.80 20.28 16.58
C GLY A 402 4.59 21.51 17.01
N ALA A 403 4.81 22.51 16.13
CA ALA A 403 5.77 23.60 16.39
C ALA A 403 5.15 24.95 16.86
N GLY A 404 3.86 25.01 17.17
CA GLY A 404 3.28 26.29 17.65
C GLY A 404 1.76 26.42 17.70
N GLY A 405 1.00 25.42 17.33
CA GLY A 405 -0.48 25.50 17.29
C GLY A 405 -1.15 24.49 18.21
N SER A 406 -1.80 24.99 19.26
CA SER A 406 -2.65 24.24 20.18
C SER A 406 -3.85 23.62 19.47
N ALA A 407 -3.70 22.39 18.96
CA ALA A 407 -4.82 21.48 18.72
C ALA A 407 -4.32 20.05 18.65
N ALA A 408 -3.99 19.47 19.81
CA ALA A 408 -3.85 18.02 19.93
C ALA A 408 -5.18 17.35 19.59
N ALA A 409 -5.17 16.34 18.73
CA ALA A 409 -6.32 15.47 18.52
C ALA A 409 -6.80 14.94 19.88
N PRO A 410 -8.13 14.80 20.12
CA PRO A 410 -8.63 14.27 21.39
C PRO A 410 -8.12 12.84 21.58
N GLY A 411 -7.20 12.65 22.52
CA GLY A 411 -6.54 11.38 22.83
C GLY A 411 -5.02 11.36 22.65
N ALA A 412 -4.39 12.32 22.00
CA ALA A 412 -2.93 12.47 22.00
C ALA A 412 -2.51 13.26 23.25
N SER A 413 -1.92 12.57 24.20
CA SER A 413 -1.36 13.21 25.40
C SER A 413 -0.24 14.17 24.97
N ALA A 414 -0.44 15.46 25.23
CA ALA A 414 0.46 16.56 24.87
C ALA A 414 1.77 16.59 25.68
N THR A 415 2.29 15.45 26.16
CA THR A 415 3.45 15.36 27.04
C THR A 415 4.53 14.38 26.60
N SER A 416 4.59 14.02 25.31
CA SER A 416 5.76 13.28 24.84
C SER A 416 6.93 14.24 24.65
N ALA A 417 8.07 13.92 25.30
CA ALA A 417 9.34 14.59 25.06
C ALA A 417 9.65 14.58 23.54
N PRO A 418 10.31 15.61 23.01
CA PRO A 418 10.70 15.61 21.60
C PRO A 418 11.57 14.39 21.31
N VAL A 419 11.30 13.71 20.18
CA VAL A 419 12.06 12.52 19.76
C VAL A 419 13.52 12.91 19.53
N ASP A 420 14.41 12.21 20.21
CA ASP A 420 15.83 12.27 19.91
C ASP A 420 16.15 11.29 18.77
N TRP A 421 16.32 11.83 17.57
CA TRP A 421 16.53 11.06 16.34
C TRP A 421 17.92 10.42 16.24
N ALA A 422 18.88 10.87 17.03
CA ALA A 422 20.18 10.23 17.15
C ALA A 422 20.16 9.01 18.11
N ASN A 423 19.08 8.84 18.87
CA ASN A 423 18.97 7.79 19.87
C ASN A 423 17.95 6.72 19.45
N PRO A 424 18.41 5.51 19.04
CA PRO A 424 17.51 4.41 18.64
C PRO A 424 16.46 4.03 19.69
N ALA A 425 16.78 4.15 20.99
CA ALA A 425 15.84 3.85 22.07
C ALA A 425 14.73 4.90 22.16
N SER A 426 15.05 6.20 21.93
CA SER A 426 14.03 7.27 21.84
C SER A 426 13.13 7.06 20.63
N ILE A 427 13.70 6.75 19.45
CA ILE A 427 12.93 6.49 18.22
C ILE A 427 11.92 5.35 18.46
N ARG A 428 12.37 4.24 19.07
CA ARG A 428 11.50 3.10 19.37
C ARG A 428 10.38 3.43 20.35
N ARG A 429 10.69 4.19 21.39
CA ARG A 429 9.74 4.52 22.46
C ARG A 429 8.79 5.66 22.05
N ASP A 430 9.35 6.76 21.50
CA ASP A 430 8.64 8.03 21.36
C ASP A 430 8.05 8.21 19.95
N ALA A 431 8.68 7.58 18.93
CA ALA A 431 8.14 7.54 17.57
C ALA A 431 7.45 6.21 17.22
N HIS A 432 7.47 5.22 18.12
CA HIS A 432 6.93 3.87 17.89
C HIS A 432 7.49 3.20 16.62
N ASP A 433 8.73 3.52 16.24
CA ASP A 433 9.32 3.08 14.99
C ASP A 433 10.55 2.18 15.20
N PRO A 434 10.35 0.86 15.41
CA PRO A 434 11.45 -0.08 15.60
C PRO A 434 12.33 -0.25 14.36
N GLN A 435 11.77 -0.06 13.16
CA GLN A 435 12.50 -0.20 11.91
C GLN A 435 13.44 0.99 11.68
N LEU A 436 12.97 2.22 11.90
CA LEU A 436 13.83 3.40 11.83
C LEU A 436 14.90 3.37 12.94
N ALA A 437 14.54 2.94 14.15
CA ALA A 437 15.50 2.75 15.24
C ALA A 437 16.62 1.77 14.85
N ALA A 438 16.27 0.66 14.21
CA ALA A 438 17.24 -0.32 13.72
C ALA A 438 18.14 0.27 12.60
N ALA A 439 17.57 1.05 11.67
CA ALA A 439 18.32 1.69 10.61
C ALA A 439 19.34 2.72 11.15
N VAL A 440 18.93 3.52 12.13
CA VAL A 440 19.83 4.49 12.79
C VAL A 440 20.94 3.76 13.56
N GLN A 441 20.59 2.73 14.33
CA GLN A 441 21.58 1.91 15.05
C GLN A 441 22.59 1.27 14.09
N LEU A 442 22.11 0.72 12.98
CA LEU A 442 22.96 0.11 11.95
C LEU A 442 23.91 1.11 11.32
N MET A 443 23.41 2.29 10.95
CA MET A 443 24.22 3.34 10.35
C MET A 443 25.28 3.86 11.30
N GLN A 444 24.92 4.12 12.57
CA GLN A 444 25.86 4.55 13.60
C GLN A 444 26.95 3.49 13.83
N GLY A 445 26.58 2.21 13.97
CA GLY A 445 27.53 1.11 14.12
C GLY A 445 28.49 1.03 12.94
N TYR A 446 28.00 1.17 11.71
CA TYR A 446 28.84 1.17 10.53
C TYR A 446 29.82 2.36 10.49
N LEU A 447 29.37 3.56 10.83
CA LEU A 447 30.23 4.75 10.87
C LEU A 447 31.32 4.64 11.95
N ASP A 448 31.05 3.92 13.04
CA ASP A 448 32.01 3.70 14.11
C ASP A 448 32.99 2.55 13.82
N SER A 449 32.58 1.47 13.12
CA SER A 449 33.38 0.24 12.93
C SER A 449 33.73 -0.08 11.47
N LEU A 450 33.05 0.54 10.50
CA LEU A 450 33.08 0.22 9.07
C LEU A 450 32.57 -1.21 8.75
N GLU A 451 31.84 -1.81 9.67
CA GLU A 451 31.22 -3.13 9.50
C GLU A 451 29.71 -3.06 9.70
N TRP A 452 28.97 -3.80 8.88
CA TRP A 452 27.53 -3.91 8.98
C TRP A 452 27.14 -4.99 9.99
N GLU A 453 26.81 -4.61 11.23
CA GLU A 453 26.38 -5.55 12.25
C GLU A 453 24.87 -5.84 12.12
N PRO A 454 24.45 -7.12 12.20
CA PRO A 454 23.03 -7.46 12.16
C PRO A 454 22.24 -6.80 13.28
N VAL A 455 21.09 -6.17 12.91
CA VAL A 455 20.17 -5.48 13.84
C VAL A 455 18.79 -6.14 13.92
N GLY A 456 18.58 -7.22 13.17
CA GLY A 456 17.30 -7.91 13.04
C GLY A 456 17.43 -9.43 12.96
N GLY A 457 16.34 -10.09 12.62
CA GLY A 457 16.27 -11.53 12.44
C GLY A 457 16.84 -11.99 11.08
N LEU A 458 16.96 -13.33 10.94
CA LEU A 458 17.26 -13.94 9.66
C LEU A 458 16.05 -13.76 8.73
N SER A 459 16.26 -13.23 7.54
CA SER A 459 15.29 -13.32 6.44
C SER A 459 15.35 -14.73 5.85
N GLY A 460 14.23 -15.36 5.60
CA GLY A 460 14.18 -16.71 5.04
C GLY A 460 12.83 -17.38 5.31
N ASP A 461 12.76 -18.70 5.22
CA ASP A 461 11.52 -19.50 5.27
C ASP A 461 10.57 -19.19 6.44
N VAL A 462 11.08 -18.68 7.57
CA VAL A 462 10.26 -18.21 8.69
C VAL A 462 9.48 -16.93 8.32
N GLY A 463 10.06 -16.06 7.50
CA GLY A 463 9.36 -14.88 6.96
C GLY A 463 8.21 -15.28 6.04
N ALA A 464 8.43 -16.24 5.15
CA ALA A 464 7.41 -16.72 4.21
C ALA A 464 6.20 -17.35 4.93
N ALA A 465 6.45 -18.22 5.92
CA ALA A 465 5.39 -18.83 6.71
C ALA A 465 4.60 -17.79 7.55
N ASN A 466 5.29 -16.81 8.12
CA ASN A 466 4.65 -15.72 8.85
C ASN A 466 3.86 -14.79 7.92
N ASP A 467 4.33 -14.53 6.70
CA ASP A 467 3.62 -13.72 5.71
C ASP A 467 2.38 -14.46 5.20
N GLU A 468 2.44 -15.77 5.00
CA GLU A 468 1.28 -16.58 4.62
C GLU A 468 0.25 -16.66 5.76
N LEU A 469 0.70 -16.86 6.99
CA LEU A 469 -0.16 -16.80 8.17
C LEU A 469 -0.79 -15.40 8.31
N ARG A 470 -0.04 -14.34 8.11
CA ARG A 470 -0.51 -12.96 8.19
C ARG A 470 -1.52 -12.67 7.08
N ALA A 471 -1.25 -13.07 5.83
CA ALA A 471 -2.18 -12.94 4.71
C ALA A 471 -3.49 -13.70 4.96
N THR A 472 -3.40 -14.89 5.54
CA THR A 472 -4.56 -15.71 5.93
C THR A 472 -5.36 -15.04 7.05
N LEU A 473 -4.68 -14.47 8.04
CA LEU A 473 -5.33 -13.71 9.12
C LEU A 473 -6.00 -12.43 8.61
N GLU A 474 -5.39 -11.72 7.67
CA GLU A 474 -5.98 -10.54 7.02
C GLU A 474 -7.20 -10.93 6.16
N HIS A 475 -7.13 -12.04 5.44
CA HIS A 475 -8.28 -12.57 4.71
C HIS A 475 -9.43 -12.94 5.66
N ARG A 476 -9.13 -13.62 6.75
CA ARG A 476 -10.09 -13.91 7.82
C ARG A 476 -10.72 -12.64 8.40
N ARG A 477 -9.92 -11.59 8.65
CA ARG A 477 -10.45 -10.30 9.14
C ARG A 477 -11.41 -9.65 8.15
N ARG A 478 -11.10 -9.69 6.84
CA ARG A 478 -12.00 -9.19 5.78
C ARG A 478 -13.32 -9.93 5.75
N LEU A 479 -13.28 -11.26 5.78
CA LEU A 479 -14.49 -12.08 5.82
C LEU A 479 -15.34 -11.78 7.07
N LEU A 480 -14.74 -11.62 8.23
CA LEU A 480 -15.43 -11.25 9.46
C LEU A 480 -16.04 -9.83 9.41
N ALA A 481 -15.42 -8.91 8.68
CA ALA A 481 -15.96 -7.57 8.47
C ALA A 481 -17.12 -7.58 7.47
N GLU A 482 -17.07 -8.41 6.42
CA GLU A 482 -18.17 -8.63 5.49
C GLU A 482 -19.37 -9.30 6.19
N LEU A 483 -19.11 -10.29 7.03
CA LEU A 483 -20.15 -10.94 7.84
C LEU A 483 -20.85 -9.94 8.76
N ARG A 484 -20.11 -9.10 9.46
CA ARG A 484 -20.68 -8.04 10.31
C ARG A 484 -21.55 -7.06 9.52
N ARG A 485 -21.11 -6.63 8.33
CA ARG A 485 -21.92 -5.77 7.47
C ARG A 485 -23.22 -6.44 7.00
N ALA A 486 -23.16 -7.72 6.70
CA ALA A 486 -24.34 -8.51 6.37
C ALA A 486 -25.29 -8.60 7.58
N ASP A 487 -24.78 -8.86 8.77
CA ASP A 487 -25.57 -8.92 10.01
C ASP A 487 -26.20 -7.56 10.37
N GLU A 488 -25.47 -6.46 10.18
CA GLU A 488 -25.99 -5.10 10.36
C GLU A 488 -27.09 -4.78 9.35
N ALA A 489 -26.92 -5.18 8.08
CA ALA A 489 -27.92 -5.01 7.04
C ALA A 489 -29.18 -5.86 7.33
N ILE A 490 -29.02 -7.11 7.75
CA ILE A 490 -30.11 -7.99 8.18
C ILE A 490 -30.85 -7.37 9.38
N SER A 491 -30.11 -6.87 10.36
CA SER A 491 -30.69 -6.24 11.55
C SER A 491 -31.45 -4.95 11.20
N SER A 492 -30.93 -4.15 10.27
CA SER A 492 -31.60 -2.94 9.77
C SER A 492 -32.89 -3.28 9.01
N LEU A 493 -32.85 -4.29 8.14
CA LEU A 493 -34.03 -4.75 7.39
C LEU A 493 -35.10 -5.31 8.32
N ARG A 494 -34.73 -6.06 9.36
CA ARG A 494 -35.66 -6.57 10.39
C ARG A 494 -36.25 -5.45 11.25
N ALA A 495 -35.48 -4.46 11.61
CA ALA A 495 -35.98 -3.27 12.31
C ALA A 495 -36.97 -2.44 11.45
N GLY A 496 -36.83 -2.51 10.11
CA GLY A 496 -37.75 -1.92 9.14
C GLY A 496 -39.02 -2.74 8.86
N GLY A 497 -39.26 -3.87 9.57
CA GLY A 497 -40.45 -4.70 9.43
C GLY A 497 -40.38 -5.78 8.34
N ALA A 498 -39.21 -6.05 7.76
CA ALA A 498 -39.00 -7.17 6.85
C ALA A 498 -38.91 -8.47 7.67
N GLY A 499 -39.95 -9.27 7.64
CA GLY A 499 -39.98 -10.63 8.21
C GLY A 499 -39.56 -11.64 7.16
N VAL A 500 -38.34 -12.13 7.23
CA VAL A 500 -37.94 -13.38 6.57
C VAL A 500 -37.46 -14.30 7.68
N ASP A 501 -38.28 -15.30 8.01
CA ASP A 501 -37.87 -16.41 8.85
C ASP A 501 -37.07 -17.38 7.99
N ASP A 502 -35.77 -17.14 7.87
CA ASP A 502 -34.83 -18.11 7.33
C ASP A 502 -33.72 -18.30 8.35
N PRO A 503 -33.84 -19.22 9.31
CA PRO A 503 -32.80 -19.55 10.24
C PRO A 503 -31.64 -20.19 9.47
N ILE A 504 -30.43 -19.67 9.64
CA ILE A 504 -29.17 -20.23 9.09
C ILE A 504 -29.03 -21.72 9.46
N VAL A 505 -29.67 -22.13 10.58
CA VAL A 505 -29.77 -23.51 11.05
C VAL A 505 -31.23 -23.79 11.38
N ALA A 506 -31.77 -24.86 10.86
CA ALA A 506 -33.12 -25.28 11.17
C ALA A 506 -33.34 -25.37 12.70
N PRO A 507 -34.46 -24.88 13.25
CA PRO A 507 -34.70 -24.83 14.70
C PRO A 507 -34.62 -26.19 15.40
N ASP A 508 -34.87 -27.28 14.66
CA ASP A 508 -34.91 -28.67 15.09
C ASP A 508 -33.62 -29.46 14.76
N ALA A 509 -32.62 -28.81 14.15
CA ALA A 509 -31.36 -29.47 13.85
C ALA A 509 -30.62 -29.87 15.14
N ASP A 510 -30.23 -31.14 15.23
CA ASP A 510 -29.30 -31.60 16.25
C ASP A 510 -27.90 -31.19 15.88
N LEU A 511 -27.34 -30.27 16.65
CA LEU A 511 -26.02 -29.68 16.41
C LEU A 511 -24.94 -30.31 17.27
N ILE A 512 -25.26 -31.26 18.17
CA ILE A 512 -24.26 -31.92 19.02
C ILE A 512 -23.32 -32.74 18.13
N ASP A 513 -22.03 -32.51 18.29
CA ASP A 513 -20.95 -33.09 17.47
C ASP A 513 -21.08 -32.79 15.96
N GLY A 514 -21.91 -31.83 15.58
CA GLY A 514 -21.97 -31.31 14.20
C GLY A 514 -20.65 -30.67 13.80
N GLU A 515 -20.35 -30.70 12.53
CA GLU A 515 -19.10 -30.14 11.98
C GLU A 515 -19.41 -28.84 11.22
N VAL A 516 -18.65 -27.78 11.48
CA VAL A 516 -18.67 -26.54 10.71
C VAL A 516 -17.42 -26.49 9.83
N GLU A 517 -17.63 -26.43 8.52
CA GLU A 517 -16.55 -26.28 7.54
C GLU A 517 -16.50 -24.86 6.99
N LEU A 518 -15.34 -24.22 7.04
CA LEU A 518 -15.05 -23.01 6.29
C LEU A 518 -14.43 -23.40 4.95
N ARG A 519 -14.98 -22.93 3.85
CA ARG A 519 -14.47 -23.18 2.50
C ARG A 519 -14.06 -21.86 1.84
N ASP A 520 -12.97 -21.89 1.05
CA ASP A 520 -12.56 -20.77 0.22
C ASP A 520 -13.47 -20.63 -1.04
N ARG A 521 -13.17 -19.62 -1.88
CA ARG A 521 -13.95 -19.41 -3.11
C ARG A 521 -13.85 -20.56 -4.12
N GLU A 522 -12.80 -21.37 -4.04
CA GLU A 522 -12.58 -22.55 -4.86
C GLU A 522 -13.21 -23.80 -4.25
N GLY A 523 -13.93 -23.68 -3.12
CA GLY A 523 -14.62 -24.78 -2.44
C GLY A 523 -13.73 -25.68 -1.58
N ARG A 524 -12.44 -25.34 -1.38
CA ARG A 524 -11.53 -26.11 -0.54
C ARG A 524 -11.79 -25.82 0.93
N VAL A 525 -11.78 -26.84 1.77
CA VAL A 525 -11.96 -26.69 3.22
C VAL A 525 -10.70 -26.05 3.81
N VAL A 526 -10.84 -24.85 4.38
CA VAL A 526 -9.76 -24.11 5.03
C VAL A 526 -9.84 -24.16 6.56
N GLY A 527 -10.94 -24.70 7.11
CA GLY A 527 -11.07 -24.94 8.54
C GLY A 527 -12.25 -25.86 8.86
N ARG A 528 -12.12 -26.63 9.94
CA ARG A 528 -13.17 -27.51 10.50
C ARG A 528 -13.25 -27.35 12.00
N TRP A 529 -14.48 -27.32 12.54
CA TRP A 529 -14.74 -27.22 13.97
C TRP A 529 -15.87 -28.14 14.35
N ILE A 530 -15.76 -28.77 15.50
CA ILE A 530 -16.82 -29.60 16.07
C ILE A 530 -17.62 -28.77 17.07
N ILE A 531 -18.94 -28.79 16.92
CA ILE A 531 -19.87 -28.09 17.80
C ILE A 531 -20.01 -28.90 19.09
N LYS A 532 -19.49 -28.37 20.21
CA LYS A 532 -19.61 -29.02 21.54
C LYS A 532 -20.80 -28.52 22.34
N ASP A 533 -21.24 -27.30 22.10
CA ASP A 533 -22.40 -26.69 22.73
C ASP A 533 -23.32 -26.04 21.69
N PRO A 534 -24.43 -26.68 21.35
CA PRO A 534 -25.40 -26.13 20.38
C PRO A 534 -26.02 -24.80 20.83
N ALA A 535 -26.14 -24.55 22.11
CA ALA A 535 -26.67 -23.29 22.63
C ALA A 535 -25.78 -22.11 22.30
N THR A 536 -24.46 -22.29 22.35
CA THR A 536 -23.47 -21.28 21.96
C THR A 536 -23.58 -20.95 20.46
N VAL A 537 -23.70 -21.96 19.60
CA VAL A 537 -23.84 -21.76 18.15
C VAL A 537 -25.15 -21.07 17.80
N ARG A 538 -26.26 -21.50 18.38
CA ARG A 538 -27.59 -20.88 18.17
C ARG A 538 -27.61 -19.43 18.69
N GLY A 539 -26.97 -19.17 19.83
CA GLY A 539 -26.84 -17.82 20.38
C GLY A 539 -25.96 -16.92 19.53
N THR A 540 -24.93 -17.47 18.89
CA THR A 540 -23.97 -16.73 18.04
C THR A 540 -24.55 -16.49 16.64
N LEU A 541 -25.35 -17.40 16.11
CA LEU A 541 -25.99 -17.31 14.80
C LEU A 541 -27.39 -16.67 14.86
N GLY A 542 -27.90 -16.38 16.07
CA GLY A 542 -29.19 -15.70 16.29
C GLY A 542 -29.05 -14.17 16.28
N PRO A 543 -30.13 -13.43 16.02
CA PRO A 543 -30.10 -11.98 16.00
C PRO A 543 -29.79 -11.42 17.38
N GLY A 544 -28.69 -10.71 17.53
CA GLY A 544 -28.40 -9.79 18.64
C GLY A 544 -27.48 -10.27 19.76
N THR A 545 -26.74 -11.36 19.62
CA THR A 545 -25.76 -11.77 20.65
C THR A 545 -24.33 -11.77 20.13
N SER A 546 -23.47 -10.97 20.76
CA SER A 546 -22.02 -10.94 20.52
C SER A 546 -21.30 -11.85 21.54
N VAL A 547 -21.38 -13.15 21.35
CA VAL A 547 -20.52 -14.09 22.10
C VAL A 547 -19.67 -14.84 21.09
N ALA A 548 -18.36 -14.69 21.19
CA ALA A 548 -17.44 -15.48 20.37
C ALA A 548 -17.55 -16.96 20.80
N PRO A 549 -17.92 -17.90 19.93
CA PRO A 549 -17.97 -19.31 20.27
C PRO A 549 -16.56 -19.82 20.57
N GLU A 550 -16.44 -20.62 21.61
CA GLU A 550 -15.21 -21.35 21.91
C GLU A 550 -15.14 -22.57 20.97
N PHE A 551 -14.50 -22.45 19.81
CA PHE A 551 -14.33 -23.52 18.85
C PHE A 551 -13.08 -24.36 19.20
N VAL A 552 -13.28 -25.67 19.33
CA VAL A 552 -12.17 -26.61 19.48
C VAL A 552 -11.86 -27.21 18.10
N PRO A 553 -10.60 -27.16 17.60
CA PRO A 553 -10.27 -27.75 16.31
C PRO A 553 -10.60 -29.24 16.24
N ALA A 554 -11.20 -29.68 15.14
CA ALA A 554 -11.46 -31.10 14.90
C ALA A 554 -10.12 -31.86 14.81
N GLN A 555 -9.98 -32.95 15.56
CA GLN A 555 -8.83 -33.84 15.41
C GLN A 555 -9.00 -34.67 14.12
N GLU A 556 -7.95 -34.79 13.33
CA GLU A 556 -7.95 -35.66 12.16
C GLU A 556 -8.34 -37.11 12.53
N PRO A 557 -9.25 -37.75 11.79
CA PRO A 557 -9.59 -39.15 12.04
C PRO A 557 -8.47 -40.04 11.51
N GLY A 558 -7.58 -40.51 12.38
CA GLY A 558 -6.57 -41.48 11.95
C GLY A 558 -5.35 -41.74 12.86
N ALA A 559 -5.24 -41.18 14.02
CA ALA A 559 -4.18 -41.54 14.94
C ALA A 559 -4.67 -42.50 16.03
N SER A 560 -4.59 -43.82 15.77
CA SER A 560 -4.78 -44.86 16.79
C SER A 560 -3.79 -44.65 17.93
N ARG A 561 -4.28 -44.54 19.16
CA ARG A 561 -3.49 -44.51 20.39
C ARG A 561 -2.73 -45.81 20.54
N GLY A 562 -1.46 -45.82 20.14
CA GLY A 562 -0.46 -46.74 20.60
C GLY A 562 0.33 -46.06 21.73
N THR A 563 0.11 -46.51 22.97
CA THR A 563 0.93 -46.16 24.12
C THR A 563 2.36 -46.63 23.87
N PRO A 564 3.38 -45.80 23.86
CA PRO A 564 4.75 -46.29 23.89
C PRO A 564 5.14 -46.55 25.33
N GLN A 565 5.33 -47.83 25.63
CA GLN A 565 6.00 -48.30 26.83
C GLN A 565 7.49 -47.94 26.74
N ALA A 566 7.99 -47.22 27.74
CA ALA A 566 9.39 -46.83 27.80
C ALA A 566 10.31 -48.06 27.93
N PRO A 567 11.41 -48.14 27.18
CA PRO A 567 12.45 -49.17 27.42
C PRO A 567 13.38 -48.67 28.55
N ARG A 568 13.65 -49.61 29.50
CA ARG A 568 14.68 -49.49 30.53
C ARG A 568 16.08 -49.54 29.91
N PRO A 569 17.06 -48.89 30.56
CA PRO A 569 18.44 -48.92 30.10
C PRO A 569 19.14 -50.23 30.50
N THR A 570 19.85 -50.87 29.59
CA THR A 570 20.86 -51.88 29.89
C THR A 570 22.24 -51.34 29.56
N ALA A 571 23.15 -51.53 30.52
CA ALA A 571 24.54 -51.11 30.50
C ALA A 571 25.43 -52.00 29.58
N PRO A 572 26.69 -51.62 29.32
CA PRO A 572 27.46 -52.04 28.17
C PRO A 572 28.28 -53.33 28.43
N GLU A 573 28.47 -54.10 27.39
CA GLU A 573 29.57 -55.07 27.32
C GLU A 573 30.57 -54.76 26.22
N ALA A 574 31.82 -54.88 26.62
CA ALA A 574 33.00 -54.61 25.83
C ALA A 574 33.37 -55.79 24.90
N GLY A 575 34.09 -55.50 23.83
CA GLY A 575 35.02 -56.47 23.31
C GLY A 575 35.20 -56.56 21.82
N ALA A 576 36.42 -56.21 21.42
CA ALA A 576 37.27 -56.79 20.40
C ALA A 576 37.25 -56.21 18.97
N ALA A 577 38.36 -55.62 18.76
CA ALA A 577 39.18 -55.40 17.53
C ALA A 577 38.94 -56.28 16.32
N ASN A 578 39.01 -55.70 15.11
CA ASN A 578 40.04 -55.99 14.12
C ASN A 578 39.90 -55.10 12.88
N GLU A 579 40.99 -54.42 12.54
CA GLU A 579 41.38 -53.94 11.19
C GLU A 579 41.92 -55.13 10.37
N PRO A 580 42.37 -54.99 9.10
CA PRO A 580 42.14 -54.00 8.03
C PRO A 580 41.92 -54.66 6.64
N GLU A 581 41.94 -53.85 5.62
CA GLU A 581 42.47 -53.99 4.23
C GLU A 581 41.50 -53.68 3.09
N ALA A 582 41.87 -52.64 2.45
CA ALA A 582 42.18 -52.34 1.05
C ALA A 582 41.39 -53.03 -0.08
N LYS A 583 40.67 -52.25 -0.83
CA LYS A 583 41.03 -51.93 -2.21
C LYS A 583 40.22 -50.74 -2.73
#